data_593ef8d1c475970e7894e846554e0cc1
#
_entry.id   593ef8d1c475970e7894e846554e0cc1
#
_cell.length_a   1.000
_cell.length_b   1.000
_cell.length_c   1.000
_cell.angle_alpha   90.00
_cell.angle_beta   90.00
_cell.angle_gamma   90.00
#
_symmetry.space_group_name_H-M   'P 1'
#
loop_
_entity.id
_entity.type
_entity.pdbx_description
1 polymer ?
#
loop_
_entity_poly.entity_id
_entity_poly.type
_entity_poly.pdbx_seq_one_letter_code
_entity_poly.pdbx_strand_id
1 'polypeptide(L)'
;MITIKIRMIETYRGLPRAMYIMFGATVINRFGEFVMPFLTMYLTLKIGLSIEVAGIIVTVASLIGIPSSFLGGKLADEFGRKKTFLIAQAGAALFLVPCAFLKDSAAIVICLMISTFFHSAVRPAMTAIITDILPPHQRQLGFSLQYLGINLGVALGPIVAGFLFNNLLPLLFIGDALTSFISLYLIWKYIKEVKKDNIQETIHTEEEKTESGSTLQVLFKRPHIILFLIIYIIYSFVYTQHRFSLPLATADSFGDSGASKFGVLMSVNAFTVLFFTVAVTAMTKHLKPLVNIAIAGILYAIGFGMLGLVHTYPLFILSTVIWTLGEILVVTNFGVHLANHSPGNFRARFNAIGSLSWSIGAALGTSVAGKFIEITDLNNIWLLTFFLSIVGMIAMFGIHILLEKKQKKIWS
;
A
#
# COMPACT_ATOMS: atom_id res chain seq x y z
N MET A 1 17.05 -24.90 2.79
CA MET A 1 16.10 -24.33 1.82
C MET A 1 14.89 -25.23 1.54
N ILE A 2 15.07 -26.53 1.26
CA ILE A 2 13.97 -27.49 1.00
C ILE A 2 13.05 -27.65 2.23
N THR A 3 13.62 -27.74 3.44
CA THR A 3 12.85 -27.90 4.70
C THR A 3 11.96 -26.70 5.04
N ILE A 4 12.37 -25.47 4.67
CA ILE A 4 11.56 -24.27 4.85
C ILE A 4 10.40 -24.25 3.85
N LYS A 5 10.63 -24.70 2.62
CA LYS A 5 9.60 -24.78 1.57
C LYS A 5 8.48 -25.77 1.92
N ILE A 6 8.84 -26.93 2.49
CA ILE A 6 7.87 -27.94 2.94
C ILE A 6 7.04 -27.41 4.11
N ARG A 7 7.65 -26.75 5.10
CA ARG A 7 6.94 -26.13 6.23
C ARG A 7 5.98 -25.01 5.80
N MET A 8 6.33 -24.19 4.80
CA MET A 8 5.42 -23.13 4.30
C MET A 8 4.17 -23.72 3.64
N ILE A 9 4.29 -24.79 2.86
CA ILE A 9 3.13 -25.44 2.22
C ILE A 9 2.26 -26.13 3.28
N GLU A 10 2.86 -26.76 4.28
CA GLU A 10 2.15 -27.38 5.40
C GLU A 10 1.37 -26.36 6.24
N THR A 11 1.90 -25.14 6.41
CA THR A 11 1.25 -24.08 7.20
C THR A 11 -0.13 -23.71 6.65
N TYR A 12 -0.29 -23.68 5.33
CA TYR A 12 -1.56 -23.32 4.70
C TYR A 12 -2.46 -24.53 4.43
N ARG A 13 -1.98 -25.76 4.71
CA ARG A 13 -2.73 -27.00 4.50
C ARG A 13 -3.95 -27.05 5.44
N GLY A 14 -5.14 -27.21 4.84
CA GLY A 14 -6.40 -27.25 5.61
C GLY A 14 -7.27 -26.00 5.44
N LEU A 15 -6.80 -24.98 4.71
CA LEU A 15 -7.69 -23.89 4.30
C LEU A 15 -8.74 -24.39 3.28
N PRO A 16 -9.96 -23.83 3.27
CA PRO A 16 -10.97 -24.16 2.28
C PRO A 16 -10.48 -23.93 0.83
N ARG A 17 -10.94 -24.77 -0.11
CA ARG A 17 -10.59 -24.63 -1.54
C ARG A 17 -10.84 -23.22 -2.09
N ALA A 18 -11.89 -22.56 -1.61
CA ALA A 18 -12.22 -21.20 -1.98
C ALA A 18 -11.08 -20.21 -1.68
N MET A 19 -10.33 -20.42 -0.58
CA MET A 19 -9.21 -19.54 -0.21
C MET A 19 -8.02 -19.66 -1.18
N TYR A 20 -7.73 -20.84 -1.70
CA TYR A 20 -6.68 -21.02 -2.72
C TYR A 20 -7.09 -20.40 -4.07
N ILE A 21 -8.39 -20.43 -4.40
CA ILE A 21 -8.91 -19.75 -5.59
C ILE A 21 -8.77 -18.22 -5.42
N MET A 22 -9.13 -17.70 -4.25
CA MET A 22 -8.94 -16.28 -3.91
C MET A 22 -7.47 -15.87 -4.01
N PHE A 23 -6.56 -16.70 -3.48
CA PHE A 23 -5.12 -16.50 -3.63
C PHE A 23 -4.68 -16.44 -5.10
N GLY A 24 -5.06 -17.44 -5.92
CA GLY A 24 -4.73 -17.46 -7.35
C GLY A 24 -5.30 -16.26 -8.11
N ALA A 25 -6.55 -15.91 -7.84
CA ALA A 25 -7.19 -14.72 -8.41
C ALA A 25 -6.44 -13.42 -8.03
N THR A 26 -5.98 -13.33 -6.78
CA THR A 26 -5.18 -12.20 -6.32
C THR A 26 -3.81 -12.14 -6.99
N VAL A 27 -3.10 -13.27 -7.10
CA VAL A 27 -1.81 -13.31 -7.80
C VAL A 27 -1.95 -12.81 -9.24
N ILE A 28 -2.96 -13.30 -9.97
CA ILE A 28 -3.21 -12.89 -11.36
C ILE A 28 -3.57 -11.41 -11.45
N ASN A 29 -4.45 -10.93 -10.59
CA ASN A 29 -4.86 -9.53 -10.59
C ASN A 29 -3.69 -8.59 -10.26
N ARG A 30 -2.89 -8.92 -9.22
CA ARG A 30 -1.73 -8.11 -8.82
C ARG A 30 -0.55 -8.19 -9.77
N PHE A 31 -0.38 -9.35 -10.44
CA PHE A 31 0.56 -9.46 -11.56
C PHE A 31 0.22 -8.50 -12.70
N GLY A 32 -1.07 -8.36 -13.00
CA GLY A 32 -1.55 -7.50 -14.09
C GLY A 32 -1.79 -6.06 -13.70
N GLU A 33 -1.56 -5.64 -12.47
CA GLU A 33 -1.67 -4.23 -12.06
C GLU A 33 -0.53 -3.39 -12.68
N PHE A 34 -0.62 -3.19 -14.01
CA PHE A 34 0.44 -2.56 -14.81
C PHE A 34 0.34 -1.05 -14.82
N VAL A 35 -0.86 -0.48 -14.81
CA VAL A 35 -1.10 0.94 -15.03
C VAL A 35 -0.68 1.78 -13.83
N MET A 36 -1.08 1.38 -12.61
CA MET A 36 -0.89 2.20 -11.42
C MET A 36 0.56 2.48 -11.04
N PRO A 37 1.50 1.51 -11.09
CA PRO A 37 2.91 1.81 -10.80
C PRO A 37 3.54 2.79 -11.82
N PHE A 38 3.06 2.78 -13.05
CA PHE A 38 3.57 3.61 -14.15
C PHE A 38 2.76 4.89 -14.39
N LEU A 39 1.73 5.17 -13.58
CA LEU A 39 0.79 6.26 -13.81
C LEU A 39 1.49 7.63 -13.94
N THR A 40 2.41 7.96 -13.04
CA THR A 40 3.15 9.24 -13.09
C THR A 40 3.94 9.35 -14.38
N MET A 41 4.71 8.31 -14.73
CA MET A 41 5.51 8.26 -15.95
C MET A 41 4.63 8.34 -17.21
N TYR A 42 3.46 7.68 -17.18
CA TYR A 42 2.49 7.75 -18.28
C TYR A 42 1.94 9.16 -18.48
N LEU A 43 1.52 9.82 -17.41
CA LEU A 43 0.98 11.19 -17.46
C LEU A 43 2.01 12.20 -17.96
N THR A 44 3.26 12.04 -17.55
CA THR A 44 4.34 12.99 -17.92
C THR A 44 4.95 12.68 -19.28
N LEU A 45 5.37 11.44 -19.55
CA LEU A 45 6.14 11.08 -20.74
C LEU A 45 5.29 10.72 -21.96
N LYS A 46 4.08 10.17 -21.77
CA LYS A 46 3.23 9.72 -22.90
C LYS A 46 2.10 10.71 -23.17
N ILE A 47 1.50 11.30 -22.14
CA ILE A 47 0.47 12.34 -22.29
C ILE A 47 1.11 13.73 -22.44
N GLY A 48 2.29 13.96 -21.84
CA GLY A 48 3.01 15.25 -21.94
C GLY A 48 2.54 16.29 -20.92
N LEU A 49 1.91 15.87 -19.80
CA LEU A 49 1.52 16.78 -18.72
C LEU A 49 2.74 17.20 -17.90
N SER A 50 2.67 18.41 -17.31
CA SER A 50 3.69 18.84 -16.35
C SER A 50 3.69 17.94 -15.10
N ILE A 51 4.81 17.90 -14.39
CA ILE A 51 4.97 17.08 -13.18
C ILE A 51 3.99 17.55 -12.09
N GLU A 52 3.73 18.87 -11.99
CA GLU A 52 2.75 19.42 -11.07
C GLU A 52 1.34 18.90 -11.37
N VAL A 53 0.90 18.96 -12.63
CA VAL A 53 -0.42 18.46 -13.05
C VAL A 53 -0.55 16.96 -12.87
N ALA A 54 0.48 16.20 -13.20
CA ALA A 54 0.52 14.76 -12.93
C ALA A 54 0.39 14.47 -11.43
N GLY A 55 1.08 15.23 -10.58
CA GLY A 55 0.98 15.13 -9.12
C GLY A 55 -0.44 15.40 -8.61
N ILE A 56 -1.12 16.42 -9.14
CA ILE A 56 -2.52 16.72 -8.81
C ILE A 56 -3.43 15.57 -9.22
N ILE A 57 -3.27 15.02 -10.43
CA ILE A 57 -4.09 13.89 -10.92
C ILE A 57 -3.92 12.66 -10.04
N VAL A 58 -2.68 12.31 -9.69
CA VAL A 58 -2.40 11.17 -8.79
C VAL A 58 -2.96 11.41 -7.38
N THR A 59 -2.91 12.65 -6.90
CA THR A 59 -3.54 13.05 -5.64
C THR A 59 -5.06 12.85 -5.69
N VAL A 60 -5.72 13.36 -6.73
CA VAL A 60 -7.17 13.22 -6.91
C VAL A 60 -7.56 11.75 -7.03
N ALA A 61 -6.79 10.93 -7.76
CA ALA A 61 -6.99 9.49 -7.85
C ALA A 61 -6.95 8.83 -6.45
N SER A 62 -5.99 9.21 -5.61
CA SER A 62 -5.87 8.69 -4.24
C SER A 62 -7.04 9.11 -3.35
N LEU A 63 -7.49 10.37 -3.47
CA LEU A 63 -8.60 10.92 -2.69
C LEU A 63 -9.96 10.32 -3.10
N ILE A 64 -10.18 10.08 -4.39
CA ILE A 64 -11.37 9.39 -4.92
C ILE A 64 -11.50 7.98 -4.33
N GLY A 65 -10.39 7.33 -4.02
CA GLY A 65 -10.36 6.00 -3.41
C GLY A 65 -11.00 5.95 -2.02
N ILE A 66 -10.98 7.03 -1.25
CA ILE A 66 -11.51 7.06 0.13
C ILE A 66 -13.04 6.86 0.15
N PRO A 67 -13.86 7.73 -0.48
CA PRO A 67 -15.30 7.53 -0.52
C PRO A 67 -15.71 6.25 -1.26
N SER A 68 -14.96 5.85 -2.29
CA SER A 68 -15.21 4.61 -3.01
C SER A 68 -15.02 3.37 -2.13
N SER A 69 -13.96 3.31 -1.33
CA SER A 69 -13.75 2.20 -0.39
C SER A 69 -14.86 2.13 0.65
N PHE A 70 -15.33 3.27 1.14
CA PHE A 70 -16.46 3.31 2.07
C PHE A 70 -17.76 2.81 1.43
N LEU A 71 -18.07 3.30 0.22
CA LEU A 71 -19.23 2.86 -0.55
C LEU A 71 -19.14 1.36 -0.89
N GLY A 72 -17.96 0.88 -1.28
CA GLY A 72 -17.71 -0.54 -1.56
C GLY A 72 -17.97 -1.43 -0.34
N GLY A 73 -17.56 -1.00 0.86
CA GLY A 73 -17.86 -1.69 2.10
C GLY A 73 -19.37 -1.73 2.39
N LYS A 74 -20.05 -0.59 2.30
CA LYS A 74 -21.50 -0.49 2.50
C LYS A 74 -22.28 -1.34 1.49
N LEU A 75 -21.95 -1.24 0.21
CA LEU A 75 -22.58 -2.06 -0.84
C LEU A 75 -22.33 -3.56 -0.64
N ALA A 76 -21.14 -3.95 -0.19
CA ALA A 76 -20.85 -5.34 0.12
C ALA A 76 -21.74 -5.88 1.25
N ASP A 77 -22.05 -5.06 2.24
CA ASP A 77 -22.94 -5.42 3.34
C ASP A 77 -24.44 -5.46 2.96
N GLU A 78 -24.89 -4.56 2.06
CA GLU A 78 -26.30 -4.43 1.69
C GLU A 78 -26.69 -5.32 0.48
N PHE A 79 -25.88 -5.31 -0.59
CA PHE A 79 -26.18 -6.00 -1.86
C PHE A 79 -25.50 -7.36 -2.01
N GLY A 80 -24.58 -7.69 -1.09
CA GLY A 80 -23.82 -8.93 -1.14
C GLY A 80 -22.37 -8.72 -1.56
N ARG A 81 -21.48 -9.44 -0.91
CA ARG A 81 -20.03 -9.23 -0.98
C ARG A 81 -19.44 -9.61 -2.31
N LYS A 82 -19.86 -10.77 -2.84
CA LYS A 82 -19.44 -11.25 -4.16
C LYS A 82 -19.94 -10.34 -5.28
N LYS A 83 -21.21 -9.94 -5.24
CA LYS A 83 -21.80 -9.05 -6.27
C LYS A 83 -21.09 -7.72 -6.31
N THR A 84 -20.85 -7.10 -5.15
CA THR A 84 -20.10 -5.85 -5.05
C THR A 84 -18.70 -5.97 -5.59
N PHE A 85 -17.97 -7.05 -5.25
CA PHE A 85 -16.66 -7.35 -5.80
C PHE A 85 -16.69 -7.43 -7.33
N LEU A 86 -17.63 -8.21 -7.90
CA LEU A 86 -17.73 -8.42 -9.35
C LEU A 86 -18.03 -7.11 -10.10
N ILE A 87 -18.96 -6.29 -9.59
CA ILE A 87 -19.29 -4.98 -10.19
C ILE A 87 -18.07 -4.03 -10.10
N ALA A 88 -17.45 -3.95 -8.95
CA ALA A 88 -16.29 -3.08 -8.75
C ALA A 88 -15.11 -3.50 -9.64
N GLN A 89 -14.76 -4.78 -9.67
CA GLN A 89 -13.66 -5.28 -10.50
C GLN A 89 -13.97 -5.15 -12.01
N ALA A 90 -15.21 -5.43 -12.44
CA ALA A 90 -15.62 -5.24 -13.82
C ALA A 90 -15.58 -3.76 -14.23
N GLY A 91 -16.09 -2.87 -13.39
CA GLY A 91 -16.06 -1.44 -13.64
C GLY A 91 -14.63 -0.92 -13.77
N ALA A 92 -13.73 -1.32 -12.85
CA ALA A 92 -12.32 -0.94 -12.93
C ALA A 92 -11.70 -1.39 -14.27
N ALA A 93 -11.87 -2.64 -14.66
CA ALA A 93 -11.30 -3.20 -15.89
C ALA A 93 -11.90 -2.57 -17.16
N LEU A 94 -13.23 -2.36 -17.19
CA LEU A 94 -13.92 -1.78 -18.35
C LEU A 94 -13.45 -0.37 -18.68
N PHE A 95 -13.16 0.46 -17.68
CA PHE A 95 -12.68 1.83 -17.89
C PHE A 95 -11.18 1.90 -18.22
N LEU A 96 -10.41 0.83 -18.06
CA LEU A 96 -9.04 0.75 -18.56
C LEU A 96 -8.97 0.46 -20.07
N VAL A 97 -9.89 -0.33 -20.61
CA VAL A 97 -9.87 -0.73 -22.04
C VAL A 97 -9.86 0.49 -22.98
N PRO A 98 -10.72 1.51 -22.83
CA PRO A 98 -10.69 2.70 -23.68
C PRO A 98 -9.34 3.43 -23.66
N CYS A 99 -8.62 3.43 -22.54
CA CYS A 99 -7.33 4.12 -22.43
C CYS A 99 -6.28 3.59 -23.42
N ALA A 100 -6.43 2.34 -23.90
CA ALA A 100 -5.54 1.76 -24.90
C ALA A 100 -5.71 2.38 -26.30
N PHE A 101 -6.85 3.02 -26.59
CA PHE A 101 -7.23 3.49 -27.93
C PHE A 101 -7.47 4.99 -27.99
N LEU A 102 -7.75 5.63 -26.86
CA LEU A 102 -7.99 7.06 -26.77
C LEU A 102 -6.68 7.85 -27.03
N LYS A 103 -6.83 8.99 -27.70
CA LYS A 103 -5.76 9.96 -27.94
C LYS A 103 -5.96 11.25 -27.15
N ASP A 104 -7.19 11.53 -26.74
CA ASP A 104 -7.53 12.72 -25.96
C ASP A 104 -7.11 12.53 -24.50
N SER A 105 -6.23 13.42 -24.03
CA SER A 105 -5.66 13.36 -22.68
C SER A 105 -6.72 13.49 -21.59
N ALA A 106 -7.74 14.35 -21.79
CA ALA A 106 -8.79 14.55 -20.80
C ALA A 106 -9.68 13.30 -20.67
N ALA A 107 -10.06 12.68 -21.80
CA ALA A 107 -10.84 11.45 -21.81
C ALA A 107 -10.08 10.29 -21.14
N ILE A 108 -8.78 10.18 -21.37
CA ILE A 108 -7.92 9.17 -20.71
C ILE A 108 -7.92 9.39 -19.19
N VAL A 109 -7.68 10.62 -18.74
CA VAL A 109 -7.67 10.94 -17.30
C VAL A 109 -9.02 10.64 -16.65
N ILE A 110 -10.13 10.97 -17.30
CA ILE A 110 -11.49 10.66 -16.80
C ILE A 110 -11.67 9.15 -16.67
N CYS A 111 -11.30 8.36 -17.69
CA CYS A 111 -11.37 6.90 -17.64
C CYS A 111 -10.53 6.33 -16.51
N LEU A 112 -9.30 6.83 -16.31
CA LEU A 112 -8.43 6.43 -15.21
C LEU A 112 -9.04 6.76 -13.84
N MET A 113 -9.66 7.93 -13.67
CA MET A 113 -10.33 8.32 -12.42
C MET A 113 -11.51 7.39 -12.11
N ILE A 114 -12.34 7.09 -13.10
CA ILE A 114 -13.48 6.17 -12.94
C ILE A 114 -12.98 4.76 -12.65
N SER A 115 -11.95 4.27 -13.35
CA SER A 115 -11.33 2.99 -13.08
C SER A 115 -10.81 2.92 -11.64
N THR A 116 -10.10 3.95 -11.16
CA THR A 116 -9.58 4.04 -9.80
C THR A 116 -10.68 4.07 -8.75
N PHE A 117 -11.79 4.76 -9.04
CA PHE A 117 -12.97 4.74 -8.18
C PHE A 117 -13.47 3.31 -7.97
N PHE A 118 -13.74 2.58 -9.04
CA PHE A 118 -14.19 1.20 -8.95
C PHE A 118 -13.14 0.28 -8.28
N HIS A 119 -11.86 0.42 -8.65
CA HIS A 119 -10.78 -0.39 -8.08
C HIS A 119 -10.68 -0.26 -6.56
N SER A 120 -10.90 0.93 -6.02
CA SER A 120 -10.82 1.18 -4.58
C SER A 120 -11.93 0.48 -3.78
N ALA A 121 -13.09 0.21 -4.40
CA ALA A 121 -14.18 -0.56 -3.81
C ALA A 121 -13.92 -2.08 -3.77
N VAL A 122 -12.96 -2.59 -4.56
CA VAL A 122 -12.63 -4.03 -4.63
C VAL A 122 -12.08 -4.53 -3.30
N ARG A 123 -11.18 -3.77 -2.66
CA ARG A 123 -10.47 -4.20 -1.44
C ARG A 123 -11.40 -4.51 -0.26
N PRO A 124 -12.35 -3.64 0.14
CA PRO A 124 -13.26 -3.96 1.24
C PRO A 124 -14.16 -5.15 0.91
N ALA A 125 -14.67 -5.26 -0.33
CA ALA A 125 -15.47 -6.42 -0.75
C ALA A 125 -14.66 -7.73 -0.70
N MET A 126 -13.41 -7.72 -1.15
CA MET A 126 -12.48 -8.86 -1.09
C MET A 126 -12.24 -9.30 0.37
N THR A 127 -11.95 -8.34 1.26
CA THR A 127 -11.73 -8.60 2.69
C THR A 127 -12.96 -9.24 3.32
N ALA A 128 -14.16 -8.76 2.99
CA ALA A 128 -15.40 -9.31 3.47
C ALA A 128 -15.64 -10.74 2.98
N ILE A 129 -15.36 -11.04 1.70
CA ILE A 129 -15.44 -12.40 1.14
C ILE A 129 -14.52 -13.37 1.90
N ILE A 130 -13.27 -12.98 2.14
CA ILE A 130 -12.30 -13.80 2.87
C ILE A 130 -12.76 -14.07 4.30
N THR A 131 -13.31 -13.05 4.97
CA THR A 131 -13.82 -13.16 6.33
C THR A 131 -15.01 -14.14 6.42
N ASP A 132 -15.83 -14.20 5.36
CA ASP A 132 -16.99 -15.12 5.31
C ASP A 132 -16.61 -16.57 4.99
N ILE A 133 -15.60 -16.75 4.14
CA ILE A 133 -15.12 -18.09 3.76
C ILE A 133 -14.46 -18.78 4.96
N LEU A 134 -13.85 -18.01 5.88
CA LEU A 134 -12.98 -18.53 6.93
C LEU A 134 -13.60 -18.44 8.32
N PRO A 135 -13.57 -19.53 9.09
CA PRO A 135 -13.89 -19.49 10.50
C PRO A 135 -12.87 -18.60 11.25
N PRO A 136 -13.24 -18.00 12.41
CA PRO A 136 -12.41 -17.04 13.12
C PRO A 136 -10.96 -17.47 13.35
N HIS A 137 -10.75 -18.72 13.75
CA HIS A 137 -9.40 -19.27 14.02
C HIS A 137 -8.51 -19.44 12.78
N GLN A 138 -9.07 -19.42 11.55
CA GLN A 138 -8.32 -19.52 10.28
C GLN A 138 -8.13 -18.17 9.58
N ARG A 139 -8.79 -17.11 10.03
CA ARG A 139 -8.75 -15.79 9.35
C ARG A 139 -7.34 -15.24 9.24
N GLN A 140 -6.54 -15.33 10.31
CA GLN A 140 -5.15 -14.87 10.28
C GLN A 140 -4.35 -15.58 9.20
N LEU A 141 -4.52 -16.88 9.08
CA LEU A 141 -3.84 -17.69 8.08
C LEU A 141 -4.29 -17.36 6.66
N GLY A 142 -5.61 -17.14 6.47
CA GLY A 142 -6.18 -16.72 5.18
C GLY A 142 -5.68 -15.35 4.72
N PHE A 143 -5.66 -14.37 5.62
CA PHE A 143 -5.11 -13.04 5.30
C PHE A 143 -3.60 -13.08 5.03
N SER A 144 -2.87 -13.95 5.73
CA SER A 144 -1.45 -14.19 5.45
C SER A 144 -1.23 -14.78 4.05
N LEU A 145 -2.04 -15.76 3.64
CA LEU A 145 -1.99 -16.32 2.29
C LEU A 145 -2.34 -15.26 1.23
N GLN A 146 -3.36 -14.42 1.51
CA GLN A 146 -3.74 -13.31 0.62
C GLN A 146 -2.60 -12.30 0.46
N TYR A 147 -1.93 -11.94 1.57
CA TYR A 147 -0.78 -11.04 1.54
C TYR A 147 0.39 -11.63 0.73
N LEU A 148 0.65 -12.94 0.86
CA LEU A 148 1.62 -13.64 0.03
C LEU A 148 1.26 -13.54 -1.45
N GLY A 149 -0.03 -13.72 -1.81
CA GLY A 149 -0.52 -13.59 -3.18
C GLY A 149 -0.31 -12.19 -3.76
N ILE A 150 -0.57 -11.15 -2.97
CA ILE A 150 -0.32 -9.75 -3.37
C ILE A 150 1.16 -9.56 -3.70
N ASN A 151 2.06 -9.94 -2.80
CA ASN A 151 3.50 -9.75 -3.00
C ASN A 151 4.05 -10.57 -4.17
N LEU A 152 3.54 -11.79 -4.37
CA LEU A 152 3.95 -12.62 -5.50
C LEU A 152 3.54 -12.02 -6.84
N GLY A 153 2.33 -11.48 -6.94
CA GLY A 153 1.87 -10.77 -8.14
C GLY A 153 2.69 -9.51 -8.41
N VAL A 154 2.87 -8.66 -7.40
CA VAL A 154 3.64 -7.42 -7.50
C VAL A 154 5.12 -7.66 -7.78
N ALA A 155 5.66 -8.83 -7.39
CA ALA A 155 7.07 -9.15 -7.66
C ALA A 155 7.40 -9.32 -9.15
N LEU A 156 6.45 -9.73 -9.97
CA LEU A 156 6.67 -10.00 -11.41
C LEU A 156 5.98 -9.00 -12.34
N GLY A 157 4.85 -8.44 -11.91
CA GLY A 157 4.04 -7.54 -12.72
C GLY A 157 4.79 -6.33 -13.27
N PRO A 158 5.51 -5.56 -12.45
CA PRO A 158 6.19 -4.35 -12.89
C PRO A 158 7.30 -4.57 -13.93
N ILE A 159 7.94 -5.74 -13.96
CA ILE A 159 8.91 -6.07 -15.02
C ILE A 159 8.21 -6.13 -16.39
N VAL A 160 7.07 -6.83 -16.43
CA VAL A 160 6.27 -6.92 -17.66
C VAL A 160 5.72 -5.55 -18.03
N ALA A 161 5.19 -4.80 -17.05
CA ALA A 161 4.67 -3.45 -17.25
C ALA A 161 5.73 -2.49 -17.82
N GLY A 162 6.98 -2.54 -17.32
CA GLY A 162 8.08 -1.71 -17.83
C GLY A 162 8.43 -2.02 -19.29
N PHE A 163 8.40 -3.29 -19.68
CA PHE A 163 8.57 -3.69 -21.09
C PHE A 163 7.41 -3.20 -21.96
N LEU A 164 6.17 -3.39 -21.51
CA LEU A 164 4.97 -2.95 -22.23
C LEU A 164 4.91 -1.43 -22.38
N PHE A 165 5.30 -0.70 -21.35
CA PHE A 165 5.32 0.77 -21.35
C PHE A 165 6.18 1.35 -22.48
N ASN A 166 7.32 0.75 -22.75
CA ASN A 166 8.23 1.22 -23.77
C ASN A 166 7.82 0.78 -25.18
N ASN A 167 7.40 -0.47 -25.34
CA ASN A 167 7.28 -1.11 -26.64
C ASN A 167 5.84 -1.29 -27.12
N LEU A 168 4.89 -1.51 -26.20
CA LEU A 168 3.52 -1.92 -26.51
C LEU A 168 2.51 -1.28 -25.55
N LEU A 169 2.53 0.05 -25.47
CA LEU A 169 1.72 0.83 -24.52
C LEU A 169 0.22 0.45 -24.46
N PRO A 170 -0.50 0.18 -25.58
CA PRO A 170 -1.89 -0.27 -25.50
C PRO A 170 -2.06 -1.58 -24.70
N LEU A 171 -1.09 -2.48 -24.76
CA LEU A 171 -1.12 -3.74 -24.02
C LEU A 171 -0.93 -3.55 -22.51
N LEU A 172 -0.38 -2.41 -22.06
CA LEU A 172 -0.35 -2.06 -20.64
C LEU A 172 -1.77 -1.99 -20.06
N PHE A 173 -2.69 -1.32 -20.77
CA PHE A 173 -4.09 -1.17 -20.35
C PHE A 173 -4.91 -2.43 -20.59
N ILE A 174 -4.75 -3.05 -21.76
CA ILE A 174 -5.48 -4.29 -22.12
C ILE A 174 -5.03 -5.44 -21.21
N GLY A 175 -3.75 -5.57 -20.92
CA GLY A 175 -3.20 -6.60 -20.05
C GLY A 175 -3.71 -6.48 -18.61
N ASP A 176 -3.77 -5.25 -18.07
CA ASP A 176 -4.34 -4.96 -16.74
C ASP A 176 -5.84 -5.33 -16.71
N ALA A 177 -6.61 -4.90 -17.72
CA ALA A 177 -8.01 -5.25 -17.84
C ALA A 177 -8.22 -6.77 -17.97
N LEU A 178 -7.40 -7.46 -18.80
CA LEU A 178 -7.51 -8.90 -19.03
C LEU A 178 -7.26 -9.70 -17.73
N THR A 179 -6.19 -9.40 -17.01
CA THR A 179 -5.90 -10.08 -15.74
C THR A 179 -6.97 -9.81 -14.69
N SER A 180 -7.54 -8.61 -14.69
CA SER A 180 -8.70 -8.25 -13.86
C SER A 180 -9.93 -9.07 -14.23
N PHE A 181 -10.23 -9.27 -15.52
CA PHE A 181 -11.34 -10.13 -15.97
C PHE A 181 -11.09 -11.60 -15.66
N ILE A 182 -9.85 -12.10 -15.76
CA ILE A 182 -9.52 -13.48 -15.37
C ILE A 182 -9.77 -13.68 -13.87
N SER A 183 -9.30 -12.76 -13.03
CA SER A 183 -9.56 -12.78 -11.60
C SER A 183 -11.05 -12.76 -11.28
N LEU A 184 -11.81 -11.87 -11.94
CA LEU A 184 -13.26 -11.77 -11.83
C LEU A 184 -13.94 -13.10 -12.20
N TYR A 185 -13.57 -13.71 -13.32
CA TYR A 185 -14.12 -15.00 -13.79
C TYR A 185 -13.87 -16.11 -12.75
N LEU A 186 -12.67 -16.21 -12.19
CA LEU A 186 -12.35 -17.20 -11.16
C LEU A 186 -13.24 -17.03 -9.92
N ILE A 187 -13.44 -15.81 -9.45
CA ILE A 187 -14.28 -15.53 -8.28
C ILE A 187 -15.75 -15.76 -8.61
N TRP A 188 -16.21 -15.30 -9.78
CA TRP A 188 -17.59 -15.53 -10.22
C TRP A 188 -17.93 -17.03 -10.27
N LYS A 189 -17.06 -17.84 -10.86
CA LYS A 189 -17.31 -19.25 -11.09
C LYS A 189 -17.17 -20.11 -9.84
N TYR A 190 -16.19 -19.85 -9.00
CA TYR A 190 -15.80 -20.79 -7.95
C TYR A 190 -16.12 -20.32 -6.53
N ILE A 191 -16.35 -19.03 -6.29
CA ILE A 191 -16.72 -18.52 -4.98
C ILE A 191 -18.23 -18.42 -4.89
N LYS A 192 -18.82 -19.06 -3.87
CA LYS A 192 -20.25 -18.96 -3.60
C LYS A 192 -20.55 -17.70 -2.78
N GLU A 193 -21.69 -17.06 -3.01
CA GLU A 193 -22.21 -16.01 -2.13
C GLU A 193 -22.58 -16.64 -0.78
N VAL A 194 -22.05 -16.08 0.29
CA VAL A 194 -22.39 -16.50 1.66
C VAL A 194 -23.57 -15.65 2.12
N LYS A 195 -24.71 -16.29 2.46
CA LYS A 195 -25.88 -15.60 3.00
C LYS A 195 -25.61 -15.13 4.41
N LYS A 196 -26.13 -13.96 4.75
CA LYS A 196 -25.95 -13.26 6.03
C LYS A 196 -26.46 -14.03 7.26
N ASP A 197 -27.34 -15.02 7.08
CA ASP A 197 -28.07 -15.72 8.14
C ASP A 197 -27.21 -16.65 9.02
N ASN A 198 -25.93 -16.86 8.67
CA ASN A 198 -25.01 -17.76 9.38
C ASN A 198 -23.90 -17.05 10.18
N ILE A 199 -24.00 -15.74 10.36
CA ILE A 199 -22.99 -15.02 11.14
C ILE A 199 -23.41 -15.02 12.60
N GLN A 200 -22.97 -16.03 13.35
CA GLN A 200 -22.99 -15.97 14.83
C GLN A 200 -22.13 -14.78 15.26
N GLU A 201 -22.75 -13.84 15.98
CA GLU A 201 -22.07 -12.76 16.68
C GLU A 201 -21.00 -13.36 17.58
N THR A 202 -19.74 -13.13 17.25
CA THR A 202 -18.61 -13.52 18.10
C THR A 202 -18.60 -12.57 19.28
N ILE A 203 -19.04 -13.07 20.43
CA ILE A 203 -18.95 -12.41 21.73
C ILE A 203 -17.48 -12.07 21.98
N HIS A 204 -17.18 -10.78 22.07
CA HIS A 204 -15.89 -10.28 22.51
C HIS A 204 -15.74 -10.57 24.01
N THR A 205 -15.01 -11.63 24.34
CA THR A 205 -14.54 -11.93 25.68
C THR A 205 -13.10 -11.44 25.80
N GLU A 206 -12.93 -10.25 26.37
CA GLU A 206 -11.79 -9.88 27.21
C GLU A 206 -12.10 -8.53 27.86
N GLU A 207 -11.89 -8.43 29.18
CA GLU A 207 -12.00 -7.20 29.98
C GLU A 207 -10.91 -6.19 29.59
N GLU A 208 -10.98 -5.66 28.40
CA GLU A 208 -10.13 -4.53 27.98
C GLU A 208 -10.72 -3.23 28.52
N LYS A 209 -9.85 -2.37 29.09
CA LYS A 209 -10.26 -1.04 29.59
C LYS A 209 -11.03 -0.30 28.50
N THR A 210 -12.32 -0.14 28.71
CA THR A 210 -13.20 0.61 27.81
C THR A 210 -13.23 2.06 28.27
N GLU A 211 -13.22 3.00 27.33
CA GLU A 211 -13.42 4.43 27.59
C GLU A 211 -14.75 4.89 27.01
N SER A 212 -15.40 5.85 27.70
CA SER A 212 -16.59 6.56 27.20
C SER A 212 -16.19 7.89 26.55
N GLY A 213 -16.91 8.30 25.51
CA GLY A 213 -16.69 9.56 24.86
C GLY A 213 -16.63 9.47 23.31
N SER A 214 -16.47 10.61 22.64
CA SER A 214 -16.26 10.63 21.19
C SER A 214 -14.82 10.24 20.84
N THR A 215 -14.61 9.72 19.63
CA THR A 215 -13.27 9.34 19.13
C THR A 215 -12.25 10.47 19.23
N LEU A 216 -12.66 11.70 18.93
CA LEU A 216 -11.79 12.87 19.03
C LEU A 216 -11.45 13.19 20.48
N GLN A 217 -12.41 13.14 21.39
CA GLN A 217 -12.14 13.38 22.82
C GLN A 217 -11.13 12.37 23.38
N VAL A 218 -11.28 11.09 23.04
CA VAL A 218 -10.37 10.03 23.48
C VAL A 218 -8.97 10.20 22.84
N LEU A 219 -8.90 10.66 21.59
CA LEU A 219 -7.65 10.94 20.89
C LEU A 219 -6.93 12.16 21.51
N PHE A 220 -7.64 13.26 21.79
CA PHE A 220 -7.04 14.46 22.39
C PHE A 220 -6.48 14.23 23.81
N LYS A 221 -6.99 13.25 24.54
CA LYS A 221 -6.39 12.80 25.81
C LYS A 221 -5.01 12.11 25.63
N ARG A 222 -4.63 11.78 24.38
CA ARG A 222 -3.41 11.04 24.02
C ARG A 222 -2.53 11.80 23.03
N PRO A 223 -1.92 12.93 23.45
CA PRO A 223 -1.14 13.78 22.55
C PRO A 223 0.04 13.05 21.88
N HIS A 224 0.58 12.01 22.51
CA HIS A 224 1.63 11.19 21.92
C HIS A 224 1.14 10.39 20.70
N ILE A 225 -0.14 9.99 20.64
CA ILE A 225 -0.73 9.33 19.45
C ILE A 225 -0.94 10.36 18.34
N ILE A 226 -1.40 11.57 18.68
CA ILE A 226 -1.57 12.65 17.69
C ILE A 226 -0.21 12.96 17.05
N LEU A 227 0.83 13.14 17.85
CA LEU A 227 2.18 13.41 17.34
C LEU A 227 2.70 12.24 16.49
N PHE A 228 2.48 11.00 16.94
CA PHE A 228 2.81 9.79 16.16
C PHE A 228 2.13 9.80 14.79
N LEU A 229 0.84 10.13 14.70
CA LEU A 229 0.08 10.18 13.46
C LEU A 229 0.56 11.31 12.53
N ILE A 230 0.94 12.47 13.08
CA ILE A 230 1.54 13.58 12.32
C ILE A 230 2.88 13.12 11.70
N ILE A 231 3.75 12.45 12.47
CA ILE A 231 5.01 11.94 11.93
C ILE A 231 4.76 10.84 10.89
N TYR A 232 3.72 10.04 11.08
CA TYR A 232 3.33 9.03 10.10
C TYR A 232 2.89 9.63 8.76
N ILE A 233 2.28 10.84 8.76
CA ILE A 233 2.03 11.63 7.55
C ILE A 233 3.36 11.94 6.82
N ILE A 234 4.39 12.35 7.57
CA ILE A 234 5.72 12.62 6.98
C ILE A 234 6.32 11.36 6.36
N TYR A 235 6.25 10.22 7.04
CA TYR A 235 6.76 8.95 6.51
C TYR A 235 5.98 8.48 5.27
N SER A 236 4.68 8.70 5.24
CA SER A 236 3.87 8.42 4.07
C SER A 236 4.23 9.34 2.89
N PHE A 237 4.48 10.63 3.13
CA PHE A 237 5.00 11.57 2.12
C PHE A 237 6.29 11.04 1.50
N VAL A 238 7.26 10.69 2.34
CA VAL A 238 8.57 10.17 1.90
C VAL A 238 8.41 8.87 1.12
N TYR A 239 7.66 7.93 1.67
CA TYR A 239 7.46 6.63 1.04
C TYR A 239 6.76 6.73 -0.32
N THR A 240 5.82 7.66 -0.48
CA THR A 240 5.10 7.87 -1.75
C THR A 240 6.04 8.22 -2.91
N GLN A 241 7.24 8.72 -2.64
CA GLN A 241 8.21 9.05 -3.70
C GLN A 241 8.68 7.83 -4.51
N HIS A 242 8.56 6.60 -3.97
CA HIS A 242 8.84 5.40 -4.75
C HIS A 242 7.88 5.20 -5.95
N ARG A 243 6.66 5.77 -5.88
CA ARG A 243 5.65 5.71 -6.97
C ARG A 243 5.53 7.00 -7.76
N PHE A 244 5.96 8.14 -7.20
CA PHE A 244 5.82 9.43 -7.84
C PHE A 244 7.14 9.93 -8.44
N SER A 245 8.17 10.11 -7.64
CA SER A 245 9.45 10.71 -8.09
C SER A 245 10.44 9.67 -8.64
N LEU A 246 10.45 8.44 -8.12
CA LEU A 246 11.39 7.40 -8.59
C LEU A 246 11.18 7.01 -10.05
N PRO A 247 9.93 6.83 -10.58
CA PRO A 247 9.74 6.61 -12.01
C PRO A 247 10.26 7.78 -12.87
N LEU A 248 10.08 9.03 -12.42
CA LEU A 248 10.62 10.20 -13.11
C LEU A 248 12.16 10.19 -13.11
N ALA A 249 12.77 9.89 -11.95
CA ALA A 249 14.22 9.81 -11.82
C ALA A 249 14.84 8.69 -12.68
N THR A 250 14.15 7.54 -12.80
CA THR A 250 14.62 6.47 -13.70
C THR A 250 14.48 6.83 -15.16
N ALA A 251 13.44 7.57 -15.55
CA ALA A 251 13.28 8.08 -16.90
C ALA A 251 14.36 9.11 -17.24
N ASP A 252 14.61 10.05 -16.33
CA ASP A 252 15.62 11.09 -16.49
C ASP A 252 17.05 10.50 -16.59
N SER A 253 17.41 9.59 -15.66
CA SER A 253 18.76 9.03 -15.59
C SER A 253 19.06 7.99 -16.67
N PHE A 254 18.06 7.28 -17.21
CA PHE A 254 18.25 6.11 -18.07
C PHE A 254 17.51 6.18 -19.41
N GLY A 255 16.84 7.28 -19.72
CA GLY A 255 16.18 7.51 -21.01
C GLY A 255 15.21 6.38 -21.38
N ASP A 256 15.32 5.86 -22.60
CA ASP A 256 14.45 4.80 -23.14
C ASP A 256 14.38 3.54 -22.26
N SER A 257 15.42 3.22 -21.49
CA SER A 257 15.43 2.08 -20.58
C SER A 257 14.83 2.38 -19.21
N GLY A 258 14.47 3.64 -18.93
CA GLY A 258 14.01 4.10 -17.62
C GLY A 258 12.78 3.35 -17.10
N ALA A 259 11.77 3.15 -17.95
CA ALA A 259 10.55 2.43 -17.55
C ALA A 259 10.83 0.95 -17.23
N SER A 260 11.64 0.26 -18.03
CA SER A 260 12.02 -1.13 -17.77
C SER A 260 12.83 -1.26 -16.48
N LYS A 261 13.76 -0.33 -16.25
CA LYS A 261 14.56 -0.26 -15.01
C LYS A 261 13.70 0.02 -13.79
N PHE A 262 12.74 0.95 -13.89
CA PHE A 262 11.77 1.20 -12.82
C PHE A 262 10.95 -0.06 -12.48
N GLY A 263 10.47 -0.78 -13.49
CA GLY A 263 9.76 -2.05 -13.30
C GLY A 263 10.58 -3.06 -12.50
N VAL A 264 11.88 -3.19 -12.81
CA VAL A 264 12.80 -4.06 -12.05
C VAL A 264 12.99 -3.56 -10.62
N LEU A 265 13.11 -2.24 -10.37
CA LEU A 265 13.22 -1.70 -9.01
C LEU A 265 11.97 -2.05 -8.18
N MET A 266 10.77 -1.96 -8.74
CA MET A 266 9.54 -2.34 -8.05
C MET A 266 9.50 -3.85 -7.74
N SER A 267 10.05 -4.67 -8.61
CA SER A 267 10.19 -6.10 -8.35
C SER A 267 11.24 -6.38 -7.27
N VAL A 268 12.36 -5.65 -7.26
CA VAL A 268 13.37 -5.71 -6.17
C VAL A 268 12.73 -5.36 -4.83
N ASN A 269 11.90 -4.30 -4.77
CA ASN A 269 11.13 -3.97 -3.57
C ASN A 269 10.27 -5.17 -3.12
N ALA A 270 9.43 -5.72 -3.99
CA ALA A 270 8.55 -6.83 -3.63
C ALA A 270 9.31 -8.09 -3.20
N PHE A 271 10.42 -8.44 -3.88
CA PHE A 271 11.29 -9.53 -3.46
C PHE A 271 11.97 -9.26 -2.11
N THR A 272 12.43 -8.03 -1.88
CA THR A 272 13.02 -7.63 -0.59
C THR A 272 11.99 -7.79 0.54
N VAL A 273 10.75 -7.34 0.35
CA VAL A 273 9.64 -7.57 1.31
C VAL A 273 9.46 -9.08 1.55
N LEU A 274 9.35 -9.87 0.48
CA LEU A 274 9.03 -11.29 0.57
C LEU A 274 10.11 -12.08 1.33
N PHE A 275 11.39 -11.80 1.08
CA PHE A 275 12.49 -12.57 1.65
C PHE A 275 12.96 -12.04 3.00
N PHE A 276 12.89 -10.72 3.23
CA PHE A 276 13.49 -10.11 4.41
C PHE A 276 12.51 -9.78 5.54
N THR A 277 11.18 -9.76 5.30
CA THR A 277 10.21 -9.42 6.36
C THR A 277 10.38 -10.29 7.60
N VAL A 278 10.51 -11.62 7.43
CA VAL A 278 10.65 -12.55 8.55
C VAL A 278 11.96 -12.30 9.31
N ALA A 279 13.07 -12.14 8.57
CA ALA A 279 14.39 -11.91 9.16
C ALA A 279 14.45 -10.58 9.92
N VAL A 280 13.99 -9.48 9.29
CA VAL A 280 13.95 -8.15 9.91
C VAL A 280 13.08 -8.16 11.16
N THR A 281 11.87 -8.74 11.10
CA THR A 281 10.97 -8.84 12.25
C THR A 281 11.60 -9.67 13.38
N ALA A 282 12.24 -10.80 13.07
CA ALA A 282 12.91 -11.63 14.06
C ALA A 282 14.09 -10.92 14.74
N MET A 283 14.85 -10.12 14.00
CA MET A 283 15.99 -9.35 14.51
C MET A 283 15.54 -8.17 15.38
N THR A 284 14.37 -7.57 15.08
CA THR A 284 13.92 -6.33 15.72
C THR A 284 12.78 -6.52 16.73
N LYS A 285 12.27 -7.74 16.91
CA LYS A 285 11.15 -8.07 17.83
C LYS A 285 11.38 -7.69 19.29
N HIS A 286 12.63 -7.58 19.72
CA HIS A 286 13.01 -7.19 21.08
C HIS A 286 13.02 -5.67 21.28
N LEU A 287 12.97 -4.89 20.21
CA LEU A 287 12.90 -3.44 20.27
C LEU A 287 11.44 -2.97 20.39
N LYS A 288 11.24 -1.82 21.01
CA LYS A 288 9.92 -1.20 21.07
C LYS A 288 9.47 -0.73 19.67
N PRO A 289 8.19 -0.78 19.34
CA PRO A 289 7.69 -0.39 18.00
C PRO A 289 8.14 1.00 17.53
N LEU A 290 8.17 2.00 18.43
CA LEU A 290 8.63 3.36 18.09
C LEU A 290 10.12 3.40 17.72
N VAL A 291 10.95 2.59 18.36
CA VAL A 291 12.39 2.49 18.04
C VAL A 291 12.56 1.89 16.64
N ASN A 292 11.81 0.85 16.32
CA ASN A 292 11.82 0.25 14.98
C ASN A 292 11.39 1.26 13.90
N ILE A 293 10.35 2.06 14.18
CA ILE A 293 9.89 3.10 13.25
C ILE A 293 10.92 4.24 13.14
N ALA A 294 11.63 4.57 14.22
CA ALA A 294 12.73 5.54 14.16
C ALA A 294 13.90 5.03 13.29
N ILE A 295 14.28 3.74 13.43
CA ILE A 295 15.27 3.10 12.55
C ILE A 295 14.82 3.14 11.09
N ALA A 296 13.54 2.93 10.82
CA ALA A 296 12.99 3.06 9.47
C ALA A 296 13.22 4.47 8.88
N GLY A 297 13.14 5.53 9.71
CA GLY A 297 13.48 6.90 9.29
C GLY A 297 14.92 7.04 8.82
N ILE A 298 15.88 6.37 9.48
CA ILE A 298 17.29 6.33 9.03
C ILE A 298 17.38 5.62 7.67
N LEU A 299 16.71 4.47 7.53
CA LEU A 299 16.73 3.70 6.29
C LEU A 299 16.07 4.47 5.13
N TYR A 300 15.00 5.22 5.38
CA TYR A 300 14.39 6.11 4.40
C TYR A 300 15.32 7.28 4.04
N ALA A 301 15.97 7.90 5.03
CA ALA A 301 16.92 8.98 4.77
C ALA A 301 18.06 8.50 3.86
N ILE A 302 18.68 7.38 4.18
CA ILE A 302 19.78 6.82 3.38
C ILE A 302 19.23 6.35 2.01
N GLY A 303 18.16 5.54 2.01
CA GLY A 303 17.62 4.93 0.79
C GLY A 303 17.14 5.97 -0.21
N PHE A 304 16.21 6.85 0.16
CA PHE A 304 15.73 7.89 -0.74
C PHE A 304 16.75 9.02 -0.94
N GLY A 305 17.45 9.44 0.12
CA GLY A 305 18.41 10.55 0.04
C GLY A 305 19.57 10.27 -0.90
N MET A 306 20.07 9.03 -0.98
CA MET A 306 21.17 8.69 -1.90
C MET A 306 20.80 8.85 -3.38
N LEU A 307 19.51 8.78 -3.74
CA LEU A 307 19.07 8.92 -5.14
C LEU A 307 19.40 10.30 -5.73
N GLY A 308 19.57 11.34 -4.91
CA GLY A 308 20.03 12.64 -5.36
C GLY A 308 21.53 12.72 -5.68
N LEU A 309 22.29 11.69 -5.33
CA LEU A 309 23.76 11.67 -5.47
C LEU A 309 24.26 10.57 -6.43
N VAL A 310 23.40 9.58 -6.75
CA VAL A 310 23.81 8.40 -7.51
C VAL A 310 23.22 8.42 -8.92
N HIS A 311 24.03 8.01 -9.90
CA HIS A 311 23.65 8.01 -11.32
C HIS A 311 23.75 6.60 -11.95
N THR A 312 24.17 5.58 -11.20
CA THR A 312 24.34 4.22 -11.70
C THR A 312 23.22 3.31 -11.27
N TYR A 313 22.76 2.45 -12.15
CA TYR A 313 21.61 1.57 -11.88
C TYR A 313 21.80 0.62 -10.69
N PRO A 314 22.99 0.00 -10.45
CA PRO A 314 23.20 -0.82 -9.24
C PRO A 314 22.96 -0.05 -7.93
N LEU A 315 23.26 1.26 -7.90
CA LEU A 315 22.99 2.09 -6.72
C LEU A 315 21.50 2.42 -6.55
N PHE A 316 20.73 2.51 -7.62
CA PHE A 316 19.25 2.56 -7.54
C PHE A 316 18.68 1.25 -6.97
N ILE A 317 19.23 0.09 -7.34
CA ILE A 317 18.85 -1.21 -6.75
C ILE A 317 19.19 -1.22 -5.27
N LEU A 318 20.39 -0.80 -4.87
CA LEU A 318 20.80 -0.72 -3.45
C LEU A 318 19.90 0.22 -2.66
N SER A 319 19.62 1.41 -3.20
CA SER A 319 18.66 2.36 -2.64
C SER A 319 17.30 1.68 -2.38
N THR A 320 16.79 0.96 -3.38
CA THR A 320 15.51 0.25 -3.29
C THR A 320 15.51 -0.78 -2.16
N VAL A 321 16.57 -1.56 -2.01
CA VAL A 321 16.69 -2.50 -0.89
C VAL A 321 16.69 -1.77 0.45
N ILE A 322 17.45 -0.69 0.58
CA ILE A 322 17.59 0.06 1.85
C ILE A 322 16.24 0.65 2.29
N TRP A 323 15.56 1.41 1.43
CA TRP A 323 14.28 1.99 1.82
C TRP A 323 13.18 0.93 2.01
N THR A 324 13.26 -0.21 1.32
CA THR A 324 12.34 -1.34 1.53
C THR A 324 12.51 -1.97 2.91
N LEU A 325 13.73 -2.08 3.43
CA LEU A 325 13.94 -2.51 4.82
C LEU A 325 13.28 -1.53 5.81
N GLY A 326 13.32 -0.23 5.52
CA GLY A 326 12.57 0.79 6.27
C GLY A 326 11.05 0.59 6.18
N GLU A 327 10.52 0.31 5.00
CA GLU A 327 9.11 -0.03 4.79
C GLU A 327 8.67 -1.20 5.67
N ILE A 328 9.44 -2.29 5.68
CA ILE A 328 9.14 -3.47 6.49
C ILE A 328 9.00 -3.08 7.97
N LEU A 329 9.92 -2.26 8.50
CA LEU A 329 9.87 -1.81 9.90
C LEU A 329 8.63 -0.95 10.18
N VAL A 330 8.26 -0.04 9.30
CA VAL A 330 7.05 0.79 9.46
C VAL A 330 5.80 -0.08 9.44
N VAL A 331 5.63 -0.90 8.41
CA VAL A 331 4.41 -1.72 8.21
C VAL A 331 4.20 -2.72 9.35
N THR A 332 5.27 -3.36 9.82
CA THR A 332 5.15 -4.37 10.88
C THR A 332 4.96 -3.77 12.28
N ASN A 333 5.36 -2.52 12.51
CA ASN A 333 5.32 -1.91 13.86
C ASN A 333 4.23 -0.86 14.04
N PHE A 334 3.70 -0.26 12.97
CA PHE A 334 2.66 0.76 13.04
C PHE A 334 1.41 0.28 13.78
N GLY A 335 0.83 -0.83 13.34
CA GLY A 335 -0.39 -1.39 13.92
C GLY A 335 -0.17 -1.84 15.38
N VAL A 336 1.01 -2.39 15.69
CA VAL A 336 1.38 -2.80 17.05
C VAL A 336 1.45 -1.60 17.99
N HIS A 337 2.12 -0.51 17.56
CA HIS A 337 2.19 0.70 18.38
C HIS A 337 0.80 1.28 18.65
N LEU A 338 -0.02 1.39 17.62
CA LEU A 338 -1.36 1.95 17.72
C LEU A 338 -2.28 1.09 18.61
N ALA A 339 -2.24 -0.23 18.47
CA ALA A 339 -3.01 -1.16 19.29
C ALA A 339 -2.61 -1.11 20.77
N ASN A 340 -1.31 -1.00 21.07
CA ASN A 340 -0.79 -0.95 22.44
C ASN A 340 -1.17 0.35 23.19
N HIS A 341 -1.55 1.41 22.47
CA HIS A 341 -1.86 2.71 23.07
C HIS A 341 -3.33 3.13 22.87
N SER A 342 -4.14 2.32 22.19
CA SER A 342 -5.56 2.55 21.95
C SER A 342 -6.41 1.77 22.97
N PRO A 343 -7.50 2.34 23.52
CA PRO A 343 -8.47 1.58 24.29
C PRO A 343 -9.11 0.49 23.43
N GLY A 344 -9.49 -0.65 24.03
CA GLY A 344 -10.01 -1.81 23.32
C GLY A 344 -11.17 -1.47 22.37
N ASN A 345 -12.16 -0.72 22.89
CA ASN A 345 -13.34 -0.29 22.13
C ASN A 345 -13.09 0.82 21.09
N PHE A 346 -11.88 1.40 21.01
CA PHE A 346 -11.48 2.44 20.04
C PHE A 346 -10.44 1.97 19.04
N ARG A 347 -9.89 0.74 19.12
CA ARG A 347 -8.84 0.23 18.23
C ARG A 347 -9.17 0.37 16.74
N ALA A 348 -10.38 -0.03 16.34
CA ALA A 348 -10.81 0.09 14.95
C ALA A 348 -10.84 1.56 14.47
N ARG A 349 -11.33 2.48 15.31
CA ARG A 349 -11.39 3.91 15.00
C ARG A 349 -10.01 4.55 14.90
N PHE A 350 -9.08 4.17 15.78
CA PHE A 350 -7.70 4.64 15.74
C PHE A 350 -6.96 4.10 14.52
N ASN A 351 -7.19 2.85 14.13
CA ASN A 351 -6.67 2.31 12.87
C ASN A 351 -7.22 3.05 11.64
N ALA A 352 -8.50 3.43 11.65
CA ALA A 352 -9.09 4.25 10.59
C ALA A 352 -8.41 5.64 10.48
N ILE A 353 -8.14 6.29 11.62
CA ILE A 353 -7.40 7.56 11.66
C ILE A 353 -5.96 7.36 11.14
N GLY A 354 -5.31 6.26 11.49
CA GLY A 354 -3.99 5.89 10.97
C GLY A 354 -3.99 5.72 9.45
N SER A 355 -4.99 5.04 8.91
CA SER A 355 -5.15 4.91 7.45
C SER A 355 -5.41 6.26 6.77
N LEU A 356 -6.19 7.15 7.41
CA LEU A 356 -6.40 8.52 6.92
C LEU A 356 -5.09 9.32 6.94
N SER A 357 -4.29 9.23 8.01
CA SER A 357 -2.97 9.88 8.10
C SER A 357 -2.05 9.42 6.97
N TRP A 358 -2.03 8.11 6.66
CA TRP A 358 -1.30 7.59 5.50
C TRP A 358 -1.77 8.21 4.18
N SER A 359 -3.09 8.26 3.96
CA SER A 359 -3.67 8.82 2.74
C SER A 359 -3.38 10.30 2.58
N ILE A 360 -3.41 11.08 3.68
CA ILE A 360 -3.02 12.50 3.68
C ILE A 360 -1.55 12.65 3.28
N GLY A 361 -0.66 11.87 3.90
CA GLY A 361 0.76 11.89 3.57
C GLY A 361 1.05 11.52 2.12
N ALA A 362 0.35 10.51 1.58
CA ALA A 362 0.47 10.11 0.18
C ALA A 362 -0.03 11.21 -0.78
N ALA A 363 -1.17 11.83 -0.47
CA ALA A 363 -1.72 12.93 -1.28
C ALA A 363 -0.78 14.15 -1.29
N LEU A 364 -0.24 14.53 -0.13
CA LEU A 364 0.79 15.58 -0.03
C LEU A 364 2.07 15.17 -0.75
N GLY A 365 2.45 13.89 -0.66
CA GLY A 365 3.63 13.31 -1.32
C GLY A 365 3.59 13.37 -2.84
N THR A 366 2.43 13.45 -3.45
CA THR A 366 2.28 13.61 -4.90
C THR A 366 2.04 15.05 -5.31
N SER A 367 1.11 15.78 -4.67
CA SER A 367 0.78 17.15 -5.05
C SER A 367 1.87 18.15 -4.68
N VAL A 368 2.36 18.11 -3.43
CA VAL A 368 3.41 19.03 -2.97
C VAL A 368 4.74 18.70 -3.64
N ALA A 369 5.08 17.40 -3.78
CA ALA A 369 6.30 17.00 -4.46
C ALA A 369 6.27 17.38 -5.94
N GLY A 370 5.12 17.23 -6.63
CA GLY A 370 4.98 17.65 -8.03
C GLY A 370 5.28 19.12 -8.21
N LYS A 371 4.67 19.98 -7.39
CA LYS A 371 4.93 21.42 -7.40
C LYS A 371 6.36 21.76 -7.00
N PHE A 372 6.91 21.10 -5.98
CA PHE A 372 8.28 21.32 -5.52
C PHE A 372 9.30 21.00 -6.62
N ILE A 373 9.13 19.89 -7.32
CA ILE A 373 9.99 19.50 -8.44
C ILE A 373 9.89 20.52 -9.60
N GLU A 374 8.67 20.99 -9.91
CA GLU A 374 8.44 21.97 -10.99
C GLU A 374 9.17 23.30 -10.76
N ILE A 375 9.21 23.78 -9.48
CA ILE A 375 9.83 25.06 -9.12
C ILE A 375 11.32 24.96 -8.78
N THR A 376 11.83 23.74 -8.57
CA THR A 376 13.24 23.54 -8.19
C THR A 376 13.97 22.64 -9.17
N ASP A 377 13.98 21.34 -8.92
CA ASP A 377 14.53 20.27 -9.73
C ASP A 377 14.12 18.91 -9.15
N LEU A 378 14.12 17.87 -10.00
CA LEU A 378 13.83 16.50 -9.58
C LEU A 378 14.83 15.98 -8.52
N ASN A 379 16.11 16.36 -8.61
CA ASN A 379 17.11 15.92 -7.65
C ASN A 379 16.87 16.50 -6.24
N ASN A 380 16.28 17.68 -6.14
CA ASN A 380 16.02 18.32 -4.84
C ASN A 380 14.96 17.60 -4.00
N ILE A 381 14.08 16.78 -4.62
CA ILE A 381 13.11 15.98 -3.87
C ILE A 381 13.79 14.95 -2.97
N TRP A 382 14.94 14.42 -3.38
CA TRP A 382 15.70 13.45 -2.60
C TRP A 382 16.35 14.10 -1.37
N LEU A 383 16.78 15.33 -1.49
CA LEU A 383 17.29 16.12 -0.35
C LEU A 383 16.13 16.43 0.62
N LEU A 384 14.98 16.83 0.12
CA LEU A 384 13.79 17.06 0.95
C LEU A 384 13.37 15.78 1.69
N THR A 385 13.32 14.64 1.00
CA THR A 385 12.97 13.34 1.62
C THR A 385 14.00 12.91 2.67
N PHE A 386 15.28 13.17 2.43
CA PHE A 386 16.34 12.94 3.43
C PHE A 386 16.06 13.72 4.72
N PHE A 387 15.87 15.04 4.64
CA PHE A 387 15.62 15.86 5.82
C PHE A 387 14.31 15.53 6.52
N LEU A 388 13.22 15.29 5.78
CA LEU A 388 11.94 14.87 6.35
C LEU A 388 12.06 13.53 7.09
N SER A 389 12.84 12.59 6.54
CA SER A 389 13.08 11.29 7.19
C SER A 389 13.88 11.43 8.49
N ILE A 390 14.89 12.31 8.52
CA ILE A 390 15.68 12.61 9.73
C ILE A 390 14.79 13.29 10.79
N VAL A 391 13.98 14.27 10.40
CA VAL A 391 13.01 14.91 11.30
C VAL A 391 12.04 13.87 11.88
N GLY A 392 11.50 13.01 11.03
CA GLY A 392 10.62 11.92 11.45
C GLY A 392 11.31 10.95 12.42
N MET A 393 12.56 10.59 12.16
CA MET A 393 13.36 9.71 13.03
C MET A 393 13.56 10.35 14.42
N ILE A 394 14.02 11.59 14.47
CA ILE A 394 14.25 12.32 15.73
C ILE A 394 12.95 12.44 16.53
N ALA A 395 11.85 12.77 15.85
CA ALA A 395 10.55 12.93 16.50
C ALA A 395 9.99 11.59 17.02
N MET A 396 10.10 10.48 16.26
CA MET A 396 9.70 9.15 16.74
C MET A 396 10.51 8.71 17.96
N PHE A 397 11.81 8.94 17.93
CA PHE A 397 12.68 8.63 19.07
C PHE A 397 12.38 9.53 20.29
N GLY A 398 12.05 10.79 20.03
CA GLY A 398 11.59 11.73 21.07
C GLY A 398 10.31 11.26 21.77
N ILE A 399 9.30 10.80 21.01
CA ILE A 399 8.07 10.20 21.58
C ILE A 399 8.43 8.99 22.45
N HIS A 400 9.32 8.13 21.98
CA HIS A 400 9.77 6.97 22.73
C HIS A 400 10.33 7.35 24.10
N ILE A 401 11.27 8.31 24.15
CA ILE A 401 11.87 8.81 25.40
C ILE A 401 10.82 9.41 26.33
N LEU A 402 9.89 10.20 25.81
CA LEU A 402 8.81 10.81 26.60
C LEU A 402 7.92 9.76 27.25
N LEU A 403 7.55 8.70 26.51
CA LEU A 403 6.74 7.62 27.05
C LEU A 403 7.49 6.82 28.13
N GLU A 404 8.78 6.56 27.95
CA GLU A 404 9.58 5.88 28.98
C GLU A 404 9.71 6.69 30.27
N LYS A 405 9.97 8.00 30.17
CA LYS A 405 10.03 8.87 31.35
C LYS A 405 8.71 8.89 32.10
N LYS A 406 7.57 8.91 31.38
CA LYS A 406 6.24 8.87 32.00
C LYS A 406 5.97 7.55 32.70
N GLN A 407 6.38 6.42 32.13
CA GLN A 407 6.26 5.12 32.78
C GLN A 407 7.10 5.02 34.04
N LYS A 408 8.37 5.44 34.01
CA LYS A 408 9.24 5.43 35.20
C LYS A 408 8.68 6.29 36.34
N LYS A 409 8.04 7.45 36.05
CA LYS A 409 7.46 8.35 37.06
C LYS A 409 6.18 7.78 37.71
N ILE A 410 5.53 6.79 37.11
CA ILE A 410 4.35 6.13 37.69
C ILE A 410 4.79 5.02 38.67
N TRP A 411 6.00 4.49 38.52
CA TRP A 411 6.54 3.40 39.35
C TRP A 411 7.53 3.90 40.45
N SER A 412 7.88 5.19 40.44
CA SER A 412 8.61 5.89 41.52
C SER A 412 7.61 6.60 42.42
#